data_e2b93d95eccefdba84e1550ab07273c1
#
_entry.id   e2b93d95eccefdba84e1550ab07273c1
#
_cell.length_a   1.000
_cell.length_b   1.000
_cell.length_c   1.000
_cell.angle_alpha   90.00
_cell.angle_beta   90.00
_cell.angle_gamma   90.00
#
_symmetry.space_group_name_H-M   'P 1'
#
loop_
_entity.id
_entity.type
_entity.pdbx_description
1 polymer ?
#
loop_
_entity_poly.entity_id
_entity_poly.type
_entity_poly.pdbx_seq_one_letter_code
_entity_poly.pdbx_strand_id
1 'polypeptide(L)'
;MEFTEEIRQRFMKVSPANIGHQITGGFMKMEIKPVADEMKVCGPAYTIQGFERDSTSLYYAMQKAPKGSVLVIDRGTETTYAWVGEFVAIMAQQCGMAGIIIDGPATDKLALKKGNFPVFCTGFSPITSMVTGTSKGAVQIPISCGGTVVKPGDIILGDADGVIVVPEDFLPYLETAEKKEAVEIARREFLANGGIYNKRPDFDVVKLFE
;
A
#
# COMPACT_ATOMS: atom_id res chain seq x y z
N MET A 1 7.85 17.21 7.90
CA MET A 1 7.68 17.89 6.58
C MET A 1 6.29 17.56 6.07
N GLU A 2 5.61 18.51 5.42
CA GLU A 2 4.28 18.28 4.87
C GLU A 2 4.35 17.36 3.63
N PHE A 3 3.45 16.39 3.53
CA PHE A 3 3.33 15.51 2.37
C PHE A 3 2.57 16.23 1.25
N THR A 4 3.25 16.56 0.18
CA THR A 4 2.70 17.31 -0.96
C THR A 4 2.49 16.40 -2.17
N GLU A 5 1.72 16.86 -3.17
CA GLU A 5 1.56 16.13 -4.44
C GLU A 5 2.90 15.93 -5.16
N GLU A 6 3.83 16.88 -5.07
CA GLU A 6 5.18 16.72 -5.62
C GLU A 6 5.92 15.54 -4.98
N ILE A 7 5.88 15.43 -3.65
CA ILE A 7 6.47 14.32 -2.90
C ILE A 7 5.78 13.01 -3.28
N ARG A 8 4.45 13.00 -3.41
CA ARG A 8 3.70 11.83 -3.87
C ARG A 8 4.18 11.35 -5.24
N GLN A 9 4.37 12.25 -6.18
CA GLN A 9 4.86 11.92 -7.53
C GLN A 9 6.29 11.34 -7.51
N ARG A 10 7.14 11.77 -6.60
CA ARG A 10 8.46 11.18 -6.39
C ARG A 10 8.35 9.75 -5.87
N PHE A 11 7.51 9.49 -4.85
CA PHE A 11 7.24 8.15 -4.34
C PHE A 11 6.67 7.22 -5.42
N MET A 12 5.81 7.72 -6.29
CA MET A 12 5.24 6.92 -7.38
C MET A 12 6.30 6.43 -8.40
N LYS A 13 7.51 6.99 -8.40
CA LYS A 13 8.62 6.58 -9.27
C LYS A 13 9.58 5.57 -8.65
N VAL A 14 9.54 5.38 -7.33
CA VAL A 14 10.42 4.43 -6.64
C VAL A 14 9.62 3.22 -6.17
N SER A 15 10.26 2.04 -6.09
CA SER A 15 9.59 0.85 -5.57
C SER A 15 9.59 0.83 -4.02
N PRO A 16 8.57 0.23 -3.38
CA PRO A 16 8.60 -0.08 -1.95
C PRO A 16 9.86 -0.85 -1.54
N ALA A 17 10.35 -1.76 -2.39
CA ALA A 17 11.55 -2.54 -2.15
C ALA A 17 12.80 -1.65 -1.99
N ASN A 18 12.92 -0.57 -2.75
CA ASN A 18 14.06 0.34 -2.64
C ASN A 18 14.09 1.14 -1.31
N ILE A 19 12.91 1.39 -0.73
CA ILE A 19 12.81 1.92 0.63
C ILE A 19 13.02 0.80 1.65
N GLY A 20 12.45 -0.39 1.41
CA GLY A 20 12.56 -1.56 2.26
C GLY A 20 13.99 -1.99 2.57
N HIS A 21 14.94 -1.73 1.67
CA HIS A 21 16.36 -1.96 1.95
C HIS A 21 16.95 -1.07 3.06
N GLN A 22 16.27 -0.02 3.45
CA GLN A 22 16.75 0.99 4.37
C GLN A 22 16.05 0.94 5.73
N ILE A 23 14.95 0.19 5.84
CA ILE A 23 14.12 0.11 7.04
C ILE A 23 14.07 -1.32 7.57
N THR A 24 13.80 -1.47 8.87
CA THR A 24 13.72 -2.78 9.54
C THR A 24 12.30 -3.13 9.99
N GLY A 25 11.32 -2.30 9.67
CA GLY A 25 9.91 -2.49 10.05
C GLY A 25 8.98 -1.70 9.14
N GLY A 26 7.67 -1.75 9.41
CA GLY A 26 6.68 -1.07 8.59
C GLY A 26 6.19 -1.89 7.39
N PHE A 27 6.59 -3.17 7.28
CA PHE A 27 6.15 -4.06 6.21
C PHE A 27 4.80 -4.69 6.57
N MET A 28 3.83 -4.57 5.68
CA MET A 28 2.60 -5.34 5.81
C MET A 28 2.83 -6.79 5.35
N LYS A 29 2.03 -7.73 5.87
CA LYS A 29 2.11 -9.15 5.51
C LYS A 29 1.99 -9.35 3.99
N MET A 30 2.66 -10.38 3.48
CA MET A 30 2.80 -10.64 2.04
C MET A 30 1.48 -10.96 1.34
N GLU A 31 0.45 -11.34 2.07
CA GLU A 31 -0.88 -11.64 1.56
C GLU A 31 -1.63 -10.39 1.10
N ILE A 32 -1.28 -9.20 1.61
CA ILE A 32 -1.85 -7.94 1.14
C ILE A 32 -1.20 -7.58 -0.19
N LYS A 33 -1.93 -7.83 -1.28
CA LYS A 33 -1.49 -7.62 -2.65
C LYS A 33 -2.46 -6.72 -3.43
N PRO A 34 -1.98 -6.02 -4.45
CA PRO A 34 -2.86 -5.30 -5.35
C PRO A 34 -3.78 -6.26 -6.10
N VAL A 35 -4.99 -5.82 -6.40
CA VAL A 35 -5.95 -6.61 -7.18
C VAL A 35 -5.48 -6.80 -8.63
N ALA A 36 -4.72 -5.85 -9.16
CA ALA A 36 -4.03 -5.95 -10.45
C ALA A 36 -2.56 -5.53 -10.28
N ASP A 37 -1.65 -6.24 -10.95
CA ASP A 37 -0.21 -6.10 -10.74
C ASP A 37 0.34 -4.70 -11.08
N GLU A 38 -0.36 -3.95 -11.94
CA GLU A 38 0.00 -2.60 -12.34
C GLU A 38 -0.39 -1.53 -11.30
N MET A 39 -1.21 -1.91 -10.32
CA MET A 39 -1.68 -0.96 -9.31
C MET A 39 -0.54 -0.53 -8.40
N LYS A 40 -0.44 0.78 -8.24
CA LYS A 40 0.49 1.42 -7.31
C LYS A 40 -0.24 2.49 -6.51
N VAL A 41 0.11 2.63 -5.24
CA VAL A 41 -0.52 3.58 -4.33
C VAL A 41 0.52 4.32 -3.51
N CYS A 42 0.30 5.63 -3.32
CA CYS A 42 1.04 6.42 -2.34
C CYS A 42 0.15 7.53 -1.80
N GLY A 43 0.17 7.72 -0.48
CA GLY A 43 -0.54 8.81 0.18
C GLY A 43 -0.61 8.66 1.70
N PRO A 44 -1.05 9.71 2.40
CA PRO A 44 -1.24 9.66 3.84
C PRO A 44 -2.37 8.69 4.22
N ALA A 45 -2.15 7.91 5.27
CA ALA A 45 -3.13 6.96 5.77
C ALA A 45 -4.32 7.67 6.43
N TYR A 46 -5.53 7.34 6.00
CA TYR A 46 -6.73 7.54 6.77
C TYR A 46 -7.13 6.18 7.36
N THR A 47 -6.87 6.03 8.65
CA THR A 47 -7.02 4.73 9.32
C THR A 47 -8.48 4.44 9.69
N ILE A 48 -8.88 3.20 9.50
CA ILE A 48 -10.24 2.69 9.75
C ILE A 48 -10.13 1.38 10.49
N GLN A 49 -10.70 1.31 11.69
CA GLN A 49 -10.90 0.06 12.40
C GLN A 49 -12.29 -0.48 12.08
N GLY A 50 -12.35 -1.66 11.51
CA GLY A 50 -13.58 -2.36 11.19
C GLY A 50 -14.19 -3.05 12.40
N PHE A 51 -15.48 -3.36 12.29
CA PHE A 51 -16.18 -4.15 13.29
C PHE A 51 -17.08 -5.18 12.61
N GLU A 52 -16.72 -6.45 12.73
CA GLU A 52 -17.49 -7.57 12.19
C GLU A 52 -17.92 -7.35 10.71
N ARG A 53 -19.22 -7.45 10.45
CA ARG A 53 -19.80 -7.26 9.11
C ARG A 53 -20.14 -5.80 8.78
N ASP A 54 -20.08 -4.88 9.76
CA ASP A 54 -20.52 -3.49 9.59
C ASP A 54 -19.44 -2.60 8.96
N SER A 55 -19.65 -2.15 7.74
CA SER A 55 -18.75 -1.24 7.01
C SER A 55 -19.11 0.25 7.14
N THR A 56 -19.92 0.64 8.11
CA THR A 56 -20.35 2.05 8.31
C THR A 56 -19.16 2.99 8.47
N SER A 57 -18.11 2.57 9.19
CA SER A 57 -16.88 3.37 9.37
C SER A 57 -16.15 3.68 8.05
N LEU A 58 -16.17 2.76 7.09
CA LEU A 58 -15.60 2.97 5.76
C LEU A 58 -16.37 4.05 4.97
N TYR A 59 -17.70 4.01 5.00
CA TYR A 59 -18.53 5.03 4.34
C TYR A 59 -18.37 6.41 4.98
N TYR A 60 -18.24 6.46 6.31
CA TYR A 60 -17.90 7.68 7.01
C TYR A 60 -16.53 8.21 6.58
N ALA A 61 -15.51 7.34 6.53
CA ALA A 61 -14.16 7.70 6.14
C ALA A 61 -14.11 8.31 4.72
N MET A 62 -14.78 7.71 3.74
CA MET A 62 -14.84 8.24 2.37
C MET A 62 -15.38 9.68 2.30
N GLN A 63 -16.30 10.05 3.22
CA GLN A 63 -16.87 11.40 3.27
C GLN A 63 -15.97 12.42 4.02
N LYS A 64 -15.08 11.97 4.89
CA LYS A 64 -14.29 12.83 5.80
C LYS A 64 -12.80 12.86 5.49
N ALA A 65 -12.26 11.82 4.85
CA ALA A 65 -10.84 11.77 4.53
C ALA A 65 -10.44 12.90 3.56
N PRO A 66 -9.32 13.56 3.80
CA PRO A 66 -8.75 14.50 2.84
C PRO A 66 -8.48 13.83 1.49
N LYS A 67 -8.63 14.58 0.40
CA LYS A 67 -8.28 14.09 -0.94
C LYS A 67 -6.81 13.67 -0.97
N GLY A 68 -6.51 12.59 -1.70
CA GLY A 68 -5.18 12.00 -1.77
C GLY A 68 -4.86 11.03 -0.63
N SER A 69 -5.76 10.85 0.36
CA SER A 69 -5.58 9.86 1.41
C SER A 69 -5.67 8.42 0.88
N VAL A 70 -4.92 7.52 1.50
CA VAL A 70 -5.08 6.07 1.36
C VAL A 70 -5.95 5.58 2.51
N LEU A 71 -7.07 4.95 2.21
CA LEU A 71 -7.93 4.33 3.22
C LEU A 71 -7.28 3.02 3.68
N VAL A 72 -6.83 2.95 4.93
CA VAL A 72 -6.19 1.76 5.50
C VAL A 72 -7.13 1.12 6.50
N ILE A 73 -7.53 -0.12 6.23
CA ILE A 73 -8.62 -0.81 6.93
C ILE A 73 -8.09 -2.00 7.71
N ASP A 74 -8.14 -1.91 9.03
CA ASP A 74 -7.94 -3.02 9.95
C ASP A 74 -9.28 -3.76 10.16
N ARG A 75 -9.27 -5.07 9.87
CA ARG A 75 -10.42 -5.95 10.08
C ARG A 75 -10.28 -6.78 11.36
N GLY A 76 -9.21 -6.58 12.14
CA GLY A 76 -8.91 -7.41 13.28
C GLY A 76 -8.76 -8.88 12.90
N THR A 77 -9.50 -9.76 13.57
CA THR A 77 -9.50 -11.20 13.29
C THR A 77 -10.59 -11.64 12.30
N GLU A 78 -11.45 -10.71 11.87
CA GLU A 78 -12.56 -11.04 10.97
C GLU A 78 -12.09 -11.01 9.51
N THR A 79 -12.10 -12.16 8.86
CA THR A 79 -11.56 -12.34 7.49
C THR A 79 -12.61 -12.88 6.50
N THR A 80 -13.87 -12.98 6.90
CA THR A 80 -14.93 -13.58 6.10
C THR A 80 -15.59 -12.60 5.15
N TYR A 81 -15.92 -11.40 5.66
CA TYR A 81 -16.72 -10.43 4.93
C TYR A 81 -15.85 -9.49 4.09
N ALA A 82 -16.09 -9.46 2.78
CA ALA A 82 -15.51 -8.48 1.89
C ALA A 82 -16.14 -7.09 2.13
N TRP A 83 -15.31 -6.08 2.39
CA TRP A 83 -15.77 -4.70 2.60
C TRP A 83 -15.60 -3.83 1.36
N VAL A 84 -14.74 -4.25 0.44
CA VAL A 84 -14.38 -3.49 -0.76
C VAL A 84 -14.76 -4.29 -1.98
N GLY A 85 -15.65 -3.73 -2.78
CA GLY A 85 -16.04 -4.20 -4.11
C GLY A 85 -15.98 -3.05 -5.10
N GLU A 86 -16.49 -3.29 -6.33
CA GLU A 86 -16.47 -2.31 -7.43
C GLU A 86 -17.06 -0.95 -7.02
N PHE A 87 -18.26 -0.94 -6.44
CA PHE A 87 -18.94 0.29 -6.07
C PHE A 87 -18.18 1.09 -5.00
N VAL A 88 -17.60 0.41 -4.02
CA VAL A 88 -16.78 1.05 -2.97
C VAL A 88 -15.53 1.68 -3.60
N ALA A 89 -14.88 0.99 -4.52
CA ALA A 89 -13.71 1.52 -5.23
C ALA A 89 -14.07 2.76 -6.08
N ILE A 90 -15.18 2.72 -6.82
CA ILE A 90 -15.68 3.87 -7.60
C ILE A 90 -16.00 5.05 -6.68
N MET A 91 -16.70 4.84 -5.57
CA MET A 91 -17.03 5.90 -4.61
C MET A 91 -15.77 6.50 -3.97
N ALA A 92 -14.82 5.68 -3.57
CA ALA A 92 -13.55 6.15 -3.00
C ALA A 92 -12.77 7.01 -4.03
N GLN A 93 -12.73 6.58 -5.28
CA GLN A 93 -12.12 7.34 -6.35
C GLN A 93 -12.82 8.70 -6.57
N GLN A 94 -14.16 8.73 -6.60
CA GLN A 94 -14.95 9.97 -6.73
C GLN A 94 -14.75 10.91 -5.54
N CYS A 95 -14.55 10.36 -4.33
CA CYS A 95 -14.20 11.15 -3.15
C CYS A 95 -12.75 11.64 -3.17
N GLY A 96 -11.95 11.28 -4.18
CA GLY A 96 -10.57 11.71 -4.35
C GLY A 96 -9.56 10.94 -3.50
N MET A 97 -9.88 9.73 -3.07
CA MET A 97 -8.93 8.86 -2.36
C MET A 97 -7.82 8.37 -3.31
N ALA A 98 -6.63 8.15 -2.81
CA ALA A 98 -5.49 7.63 -3.57
C ALA A 98 -5.55 6.11 -3.76
N GLY A 99 -6.20 5.40 -2.86
CA GLY A 99 -6.36 3.95 -2.90
C GLY A 99 -6.93 3.39 -1.61
N ILE A 100 -7.09 2.07 -1.57
CA ILE A 100 -7.58 1.32 -0.41
C ILE A 100 -6.62 0.18 -0.10
N ILE A 101 -6.22 0.04 1.16
CA ILE A 101 -5.52 -1.11 1.72
C ILE A 101 -6.44 -1.76 2.74
N ILE A 102 -6.75 -3.03 2.57
CA ILE A 102 -7.60 -3.77 3.52
C ILE A 102 -6.92 -5.06 4.01
N ASP A 103 -6.77 -5.19 5.32
CA ASP A 103 -6.37 -6.45 5.94
C ASP A 103 -7.55 -7.41 6.04
N GLY A 104 -8.01 -7.84 4.88
CA GLY A 104 -9.17 -8.68 4.69
C GLY A 104 -9.51 -8.89 3.22
N PRO A 105 -10.58 -9.63 2.92
CA PRO A 105 -10.97 -9.91 1.55
C PRO A 105 -11.67 -8.71 0.89
N ALA A 106 -11.54 -8.65 -0.45
CA ALA A 106 -12.37 -7.86 -1.36
C ALA A 106 -13.39 -8.75 -2.08
N THR A 107 -14.27 -8.14 -2.86
CA THR A 107 -15.19 -8.82 -3.79
C THR A 107 -15.06 -8.24 -5.20
N ASP A 108 -15.88 -8.67 -6.14
CA ASP A 108 -15.93 -8.15 -7.52
C ASP A 108 -14.57 -8.14 -8.24
N LYS A 109 -13.79 -9.21 -8.06
CA LYS A 109 -12.39 -9.32 -8.54
C LYS A 109 -12.20 -8.86 -9.98
N LEU A 110 -13.07 -9.28 -10.89
CA LEU A 110 -12.93 -8.96 -12.32
C LEU A 110 -13.19 -7.49 -12.61
N ALA A 111 -14.14 -6.86 -11.91
CA ALA A 111 -14.44 -5.45 -12.03
C ALA A 111 -13.33 -4.59 -11.42
N LEU A 112 -12.86 -4.93 -10.24
CA LEU A 112 -11.71 -4.27 -9.61
C LEU A 112 -10.44 -4.35 -10.46
N LYS A 113 -10.17 -5.50 -11.11
CA LYS A 113 -9.03 -5.64 -12.04
C LYS A 113 -9.14 -4.75 -13.27
N LYS A 114 -10.34 -4.48 -13.77
CA LYS A 114 -10.57 -3.60 -14.92
C LYS A 114 -10.53 -2.13 -14.53
N GLY A 115 -10.80 -1.83 -13.27
CA GLY A 115 -10.73 -0.48 -12.73
C GLY A 115 -9.29 -0.02 -12.56
N ASN A 116 -9.08 1.29 -12.62
CA ASN A 116 -7.75 1.88 -12.42
C ASN A 116 -7.52 2.39 -10.99
N PHE A 117 -8.47 2.17 -10.08
CA PHE A 117 -8.35 2.60 -8.69
C PHE A 117 -7.61 1.56 -7.86
N PRO A 118 -6.50 1.93 -7.18
CA PRO A 118 -5.70 0.97 -6.45
C PRO A 118 -6.42 0.36 -5.25
N VAL A 119 -6.57 -0.96 -5.25
CA VAL A 119 -7.11 -1.75 -4.14
C VAL A 119 -6.13 -2.87 -3.81
N PHE A 120 -5.75 -2.97 -2.54
CA PHE A 120 -4.88 -4.02 -2.00
C PHE A 120 -5.65 -4.79 -0.94
N CYS A 121 -5.64 -6.11 -1.02
CA CYS A 121 -6.40 -6.99 -0.14
C CYS A 121 -5.69 -8.33 0.07
N THR A 122 -6.18 -9.15 1.01
CA THR A 122 -5.61 -10.48 1.28
C THR A 122 -6.23 -11.59 0.41
N GLY A 123 -7.24 -11.28 -0.37
CA GLY A 123 -7.96 -12.25 -1.20
C GLY A 123 -9.37 -11.80 -1.54
N PHE A 124 -10.21 -12.76 -1.94
CA PHE A 124 -11.58 -12.48 -2.39
C PHE A 124 -12.59 -13.36 -1.68
N SER A 125 -13.74 -12.78 -1.33
CA SER A 125 -14.89 -13.49 -0.73
C SER A 125 -16.20 -13.06 -1.42
N PRO A 126 -17.11 -13.99 -1.68
CA PRO A 126 -18.44 -13.66 -2.17
C PRO A 126 -19.39 -13.16 -1.05
N ILE A 127 -18.95 -13.27 0.22
CA ILE A 127 -19.73 -12.82 1.36
C ILE A 127 -19.38 -11.37 1.65
N THR A 128 -20.33 -10.46 1.51
CA THR A 128 -20.11 -9.01 1.64
C THR A 128 -20.47 -8.45 3.01
N SER A 129 -19.86 -7.34 3.35
CA SER A 129 -20.25 -6.49 4.48
C SER A 129 -21.61 -5.83 4.26
N MET A 130 -22.09 -5.12 5.25
CA MET A 130 -23.32 -4.31 5.22
C MET A 130 -23.07 -2.98 5.89
N VAL A 131 -23.79 -1.94 5.46
CA VAL A 131 -23.87 -0.69 6.22
C VAL A 131 -25.05 -0.82 7.18
N THR A 132 -24.77 -1.01 8.45
CA THR A 132 -25.80 -1.22 9.47
C THR A 132 -26.15 0.07 10.23
N GLY A 133 -25.36 1.12 10.05
CA GLY A 133 -25.54 2.38 10.77
C GLY A 133 -25.13 2.33 12.23
N THR A 134 -24.44 1.27 12.66
CA THR A 134 -23.85 1.21 13.98
C THR A 134 -22.51 1.98 13.99
N SER A 135 -22.15 2.57 15.12
CA SER A 135 -20.87 3.29 15.28
C SER A 135 -19.84 2.48 16.05
N LYS A 136 -19.82 1.17 15.87
CA LYS A 136 -18.92 0.26 16.58
C LYS A 136 -17.48 0.27 16.02
N GLY A 137 -17.30 0.62 14.74
CA GLY A 137 -15.98 0.86 14.17
C GLY A 137 -15.39 2.19 14.63
N ALA A 138 -14.11 2.40 14.36
CA ALA A 138 -13.41 3.66 14.67
C ALA A 138 -12.64 4.16 13.45
N VAL A 139 -12.35 5.45 13.42
CA VAL A 139 -11.50 6.08 12.39
C VAL A 139 -10.48 6.99 13.05
N GLN A 140 -9.36 7.22 12.33
CA GLN A 140 -8.31 8.15 12.78
C GLN A 140 -7.74 7.81 14.16
N ILE A 141 -7.57 6.53 14.42
CA ILE A 141 -6.81 5.97 15.54
C ILE A 141 -5.66 5.11 15.00
N PRO A 142 -4.61 4.85 15.78
CA PRO A 142 -3.62 3.82 15.40
C PRO A 142 -4.31 2.46 15.28
N ILE A 143 -3.99 1.75 14.20
CA ILE A 143 -4.53 0.42 13.89
C ILE A 143 -3.40 -0.57 13.61
N SER A 144 -3.73 -1.87 13.55
CA SER A 144 -2.82 -2.91 13.05
C SER A 144 -3.32 -3.39 11.69
N CYS A 145 -2.60 -3.09 10.62
CA CYS A 145 -2.94 -3.56 9.27
C CYS A 145 -1.79 -4.39 8.71
N GLY A 146 -2.08 -5.62 8.31
CA GLY A 146 -1.05 -6.53 7.83
C GLY A 146 0.06 -6.83 8.84
N GLY A 147 -0.24 -6.82 10.14
CA GLY A 147 0.72 -7.07 11.22
C GLY A 147 1.65 -5.90 11.53
N THR A 148 1.47 -4.75 10.91
CA THR A 148 2.23 -3.53 11.23
C THR A 148 1.31 -2.43 11.77
N VAL A 149 1.87 -1.57 12.62
CA VAL A 149 1.13 -0.40 13.15
C VAL A 149 1.05 0.67 12.08
N VAL A 150 -0.15 1.20 11.87
CA VAL A 150 -0.41 2.35 10.99
C VAL A 150 -1.09 3.43 11.81
N LYS A 151 -0.50 4.61 11.86
CA LYS A 151 -1.07 5.79 12.52
C LYS A 151 -1.77 6.68 11.47
N PRO A 152 -2.77 7.46 11.89
CA PRO A 152 -3.32 8.51 11.03
C PRO A 152 -2.22 9.42 10.46
N GLY A 153 -2.20 9.58 9.13
CA GLY A 153 -1.21 10.42 8.44
C GLY A 153 0.10 9.74 8.06
N ASP A 154 0.38 8.51 8.51
CA ASP A 154 1.53 7.75 8.05
C ASP A 154 1.52 7.61 6.52
N ILE A 155 2.69 7.73 5.89
CA ILE A 155 2.77 7.58 4.45
C ILE A 155 2.74 6.10 4.08
N ILE A 156 1.78 5.74 3.25
CA ILE A 156 1.63 4.39 2.68
C ILE A 156 2.21 4.39 1.27
N LEU A 157 3.04 3.40 0.98
CA LEU A 157 3.52 3.11 -0.36
C LEU A 157 3.30 1.64 -0.68
N GLY A 158 2.69 1.35 -1.82
CA GLY A 158 2.40 -0.03 -2.24
C GLY A 158 2.48 -0.20 -3.75
N ASP A 159 2.92 -1.39 -4.16
CA ASP A 159 2.95 -1.86 -5.55
C ASP A 159 2.76 -3.39 -5.62
N ALA A 160 3.13 -4.03 -6.74
CA ALA A 160 3.02 -5.48 -6.94
C ALA A 160 3.71 -6.31 -5.85
N ASP A 161 4.80 -5.81 -5.28
CA ASP A 161 5.56 -6.53 -4.25
C ASP A 161 4.87 -6.50 -2.88
N GLY A 162 4.04 -5.48 -2.61
CA GLY A 162 3.31 -5.34 -1.35
C GLY A 162 3.23 -3.90 -0.87
N VAL A 163 2.96 -3.75 0.42
CA VAL A 163 2.68 -2.44 1.04
C VAL A 163 3.62 -2.20 2.21
N ILE A 164 4.14 -0.98 2.29
CA ILE A 164 4.93 -0.51 3.43
C ILE A 164 4.35 0.76 4.05
N VAL A 165 4.58 0.92 5.34
CA VAL A 165 4.46 2.19 6.06
C VAL A 165 5.83 2.86 6.02
N VAL A 166 5.92 4.00 5.36
CA VAL A 166 7.17 4.76 5.22
C VAL A 166 7.46 5.49 6.53
N PRO A 167 8.72 5.53 7.01
CA PRO A 167 9.07 6.29 8.21
C PRO A 167 8.64 7.76 8.16
N GLU A 168 8.31 8.36 9.31
CA GLU A 168 7.82 9.74 9.42
C GLU A 168 8.83 10.76 8.84
N ASP A 169 10.13 10.52 9.04
CA ASP A 169 11.22 11.29 8.45
C ASP A 169 11.59 10.81 7.04
N PHE A 170 10.61 10.64 6.19
CA PHE A 170 10.68 9.92 4.91
C PHE A 170 11.68 10.46 3.87
N LEU A 171 12.10 11.73 3.96
CA LEU A 171 12.87 12.37 2.89
C LEU A 171 14.23 11.70 2.61
N PRO A 172 15.06 11.35 3.61
CA PRO A 172 16.31 10.64 3.36
C PRO A 172 16.13 9.28 2.69
N TYR A 173 15.05 8.57 3.06
CA TYR A 173 14.70 7.27 2.47
C TYR A 173 14.28 7.40 1.02
N LEU A 174 13.48 8.43 0.70
CA LEU A 174 13.05 8.73 -0.66
C LEU A 174 14.24 9.10 -1.56
N GLU A 175 15.10 10.02 -1.11
CA GLU A 175 16.29 10.43 -1.87
C GLU A 175 17.26 9.28 -2.15
N THR A 176 17.43 8.39 -1.17
CA THR A 176 18.26 7.19 -1.33
C THR A 176 17.61 6.20 -2.31
N ALA A 177 16.28 6.01 -2.23
CA ALA A 177 15.54 5.15 -3.14
C ALA A 177 15.59 5.67 -4.58
N GLU A 178 15.48 6.99 -4.80
CA GLU A 178 15.63 7.62 -6.13
C GLU A 178 17.01 7.37 -6.74
N LYS A 179 18.09 7.55 -5.94
CA LYS A 179 19.45 7.26 -6.39
C LYS A 179 19.63 5.79 -6.76
N LYS A 180 19.05 4.89 -5.98
CA LYS A 180 19.10 3.46 -6.21
C LYS A 180 18.34 3.07 -7.49
N GLU A 181 17.15 3.62 -7.69
CA GLU A 181 16.36 3.39 -8.91
C GLU A 181 17.11 3.81 -10.16
N ALA A 182 17.78 4.99 -10.14
CA ALA A 182 18.62 5.45 -11.26
C ALA A 182 19.77 4.46 -11.57
N VAL A 183 20.42 3.93 -10.53
CA VAL A 183 21.48 2.92 -10.70
C VAL A 183 20.91 1.61 -11.27
N GLU A 184 19.73 1.19 -10.84
CA GLU A 184 19.10 -0.02 -11.35
C GLU A 184 18.64 0.09 -12.81
N ILE A 185 18.16 1.27 -13.21
CA ILE A 185 17.84 1.56 -14.62
C ILE A 185 19.11 1.41 -15.47
N ALA A 186 20.20 2.05 -15.08
CA ALA A 186 21.47 1.97 -15.80
C ALA A 186 22.01 0.53 -15.88
N ARG A 187 21.85 -0.26 -14.79
CA ARG A 187 22.23 -1.68 -14.78
C ARG A 187 21.38 -2.53 -15.73
N ARG A 188 20.06 -2.29 -15.75
CA ARG A 188 19.16 -3.01 -16.69
C ARG A 188 19.54 -2.72 -18.13
N GLU A 189 19.83 -1.47 -18.47
CA GLU A 189 20.29 -1.08 -19.81
C GLU A 189 21.64 -1.74 -20.18
N PHE A 190 22.60 -1.73 -19.25
CA PHE A 190 23.91 -2.38 -19.44
C PHE A 190 23.74 -3.88 -19.73
N LEU A 191 22.90 -4.60 -18.96
CA LEU A 191 22.66 -6.02 -19.14
C LEU A 191 21.89 -6.31 -20.45
N ALA A 192 20.90 -5.47 -20.78
CA ALA A 192 20.14 -5.60 -22.03
C ALA A 192 21.02 -5.45 -23.29
N ASN A 193 22.11 -4.68 -23.17
CA ASN A 193 23.11 -4.48 -24.22
C ASN A 193 24.24 -5.54 -24.21
N GLY A 194 24.04 -6.67 -23.53
CA GLY A 194 25.02 -7.78 -23.50
C GLY A 194 26.11 -7.63 -22.44
N GLY A 195 25.98 -6.69 -21.53
CA GLY A 195 26.87 -6.55 -20.40
C GLY A 195 26.79 -7.73 -19.44
N ILE A 196 27.89 -8.08 -18.78
CA ILE A 196 27.94 -9.15 -17.78
C ILE A 196 28.22 -8.53 -16.42
N TYR A 197 27.30 -8.72 -15.45
CA TYR A 197 27.46 -8.25 -14.08
C TYR A 197 27.65 -9.46 -13.15
N ASN A 198 28.91 -9.88 -12.99
CA ASN A 198 29.27 -11.08 -12.22
C ASN A 198 30.05 -10.80 -10.93
N LYS A 199 30.31 -9.53 -10.60
CA LYS A 199 31.03 -9.14 -9.40
C LYS A 199 30.28 -8.06 -8.62
N ARG A 200 30.21 -8.25 -7.31
CA ARG A 200 29.82 -7.18 -6.40
C ARG A 200 30.97 -6.19 -6.24
N PRO A 201 30.71 -4.87 -6.26
CA PRO A 201 31.78 -3.87 -6.13
C PRO A 201 32.31 -3.74 -4.70
N ASP A 202 31.55 -4.17 -3.71
CA ASP A 202 31.74 -3.95 -2.28
C ASP A 202 32.45 -5.13 -1.58
N PHE A 203 32.38 -6.35 -2.13
CA PHE A 203 33.09 -7.51 -1.60
C PHE A 203 33.19 -8.67 -2.62
N ASP A 204 34.18 -9.52 -2.46
CA ASP A 204 34.37 -10.72 -3.28
C ASP A 204 33.61 -11.88 -2.67
N VAL A 205 32.46 -12.19 -3.28
CA VAL A 205 31.56 -13.28 -2.80
C VAL A 205 32.28 -14.63 -2.83
N VAL A 206 33.14 -14.88 -3.83
CA VAL A 206 33.84 -16.17 -3.98
C VAL A 206 34.70 -16.46 -2.75
N LYS A 207 35.45 -15.48 -2.27
CA LYS A 207 36.29 -15.61 -1.08
C LYS A 207 35.53 -15.85 0.24
N LEU A 208 34.20 -15.70 0.26
CA LEU A 208 33.41 -15.99 1.45
C LEU A 208 33.06 -17.49 1.58
N PHE A 209 33.25 -18.26 0.50
CA PHE A 209 32.87 -19.68 0.42
C PHE A 209 34.07 -20.59 0.11
N GLU A 210 35.25 -20.05 -0.10
CA GLU A 210 36.54 -20.76 -0.15
C GLU A 210 37.25 -20.76 1.19
#